data_3be88361da96e1555c15a544861de0d9
#
_entry.id   3be88361da96e1555c15a544861de0d9
#
_cell.length_a   1.000
_cell.length_b   1.000
_cell.length_c   1.000
_cell.angle_alpha   90.00
_cell.angle_beta   90.00
_cell.angle_gamma   90.00
#
_symmetry.space_group_name_H-M   'P 1'
#
loop_
_entity.id
_entity.type
_entity.pdbx_description
1 polymer ?
#
loop_
_entity_poly.entity_id
_entity_poly.type
_entity_poly.pdbx_seq_one_letter_code
_entity_poly.pdbx_strand_id
1 'polypeptide(L)'
;MELVSEAIIFAAKAHDGMRRKKGDAPYILHPMEAAVIVGTMTEDQDLIAAAVLHDVVEDAEVSISEIEERFGKRVRELVASETEDKRADLPPADTWRIRKEESLRALQDSDDIAVLMMWLGDKLANMRSLYRIFKVEGDAMWQRFNQKDMTEQAWYYRSIARLTERLSDTSAWLEYKTLTELVFGKENES
;
A
#
# COMPACT_ATOMS: atom_id res chain seq x y z
N MET A 1 -0.05 -6.20 26.26
CA MET A 1 -0.53 -6.84 25.02
C MET A 1 0.65 -6.85 24.07
N GLU A 2 0.76 -7.83 23.18
CA GLU A 2 1.81 -7.81 22.16
C GLU A 2 1.56 -6.66 21.17
N LEU A 3 2.61 -6.06 20.65
CA LEU A 3 2.57 -4.85 19.82
C LEU A 3 1.63 -4.99 18.61
N VAL A 4 1.75 -6.07 17.84
CA VAL A 4 0.91 -6.33 16.68
C VAL A 4 -0.57 -6.48 17.07
N SER A 5 -0.87 -7.15 18.18
CA SER A 5 -2.25 -7.27 18.67
C SER A 5 -2.85 -5.92 19.05
N GLU A 6 -2.06 -5.04 19.66
CA GLU A 6 -2.49 -3.68 19.98
C GLU A 6 -2.73 -2.85 18.71
N ALA A 7 -1.84 -2.94 17.72
CA ALA A 7 -1.97 -2.29 16.42
C ALA A 7 -3.25 -2.73 15.70
N ILE A 8 -3.56 -4.04 15.71
CA ILE A 8 -4.80 -4.58 15.11
C ILE A 8 -6.04 -3.99 15.76
N ILE A 9 -6.10 -3.97 17.09
CA ILE A 9 -7.25 -3.41 17.83
C ILE A 9 -7.39 -1.92 17.53
N PHE A 10 -6.28 -1.20 17.48
CA PHE A 10 -6.27 0.23 17.18
C PHE A 10 -6.77 0.51 15.76
N ALA A 11 -6.19 -0.16 14.74
CA ALA A 11 -6.59 0.01 13.35
C ALA A 11 -8.06 -0.39 13.11
N ALA A 12 -8.53 -1.46 13.77
CA ALA A 12 -9.92 -1.89 13.67
C ALA A 12 -10.89 -0.83 14.19
N LYS A 13 -10.54 -0.12 15.26
CA LYS A 13 -11.34 1.01 15.79
C LYS A 13 -11.25 2.23 14.88
N ALA A 14 -10.06 2.56 14.39
CA ALA A 14 -9.84 3.72 13.52
C ALA A 14 -10.60 3.60 12.20
N HIS A 15 -10.69 2.39 11.64
CA HIS A 15 -11.41 2.13 10.39
C HIS A 15 -12.85 1.63 10.58
N ASP A 16 -13.42 1.72 11.80
CA ASP A 16 -14.77 1.25 12.05
C ASP A 16 -15.80 1.97 11.16
N GLY A 17 -16.70 1.20 10.56
CA GLY A 17 -17.70 1.71 9.62
C GLY A 17 -17.15 2.07 8.21
N MET A 18 -15.84 2.13 8.01
CA MET A 18 -15.26 2.45 6.70
C MET A 18 -15.35 1.28 5.73
N ARG A 19 -15.53 1.62 4.43
CA ARG A 19 -15.64 0.65 3.34
C ARG A 19 -14.63 0.95 2.23
N ARG A 20 -14.15 -0.09 1.56
CA ARG A 20 -13.29 0.06 0.37
C ARG A 20 -14.07 0.73 -0.76
N LYS A 21 -13.50 1.80 -1.37
CA LYS A 21 -14.13 2.59 -2.44
C LYS A 21 -14.55 1.77 -3.67
N LYS A 22 -14.00 0.57 -3.86
CA LYS A 22 -14.17 -0.28 -5.06
C LYS A 22 -14.83 -1.62 -4.75
N GLY A 23 -15.46 -1.72 -3.59
CA GLY A 23 -16.18 -2.89 -3.11
C GLY A 23 -16.84 -2.54 -1.77
N ASP A 24 -17.78 -3.35 -1.31
CA ASP A 24 -18.49 -3.09 -0.04
C ASP A 24 -17.80 -3.76 1.17
N ALA A 25 -16.57 -4.26 0.98
CA ALA A 25 -15.81 -4.92 2.04
C ALA A 25 -15.38 -3.92 3.13
N PRO A 26 -15.38 -4.31 4.42
CA PRO A 26 -14.82 -3.50 5.49
C PRO A 26 -13.38 -3.08 5.18
N TYR A 27 -13.05 -1.80 5.42
CA TYR A 27 -11.74 -1.24 5.06
C TYR A 27 -10.59 -1.96 5.76
N ILE A 28 -10.79 -2.33 7.02
CA ILE A 28 -9.78 -3.00 7.85
C ILE A 28 -9.16 -4.27 7.21
N LEU A 29 -9.89 -4.93 6.32
CA LEU A 29 -9.37 -6.12 5.64
C LEU A 29 -8.14 -5.83 4.77
N HIS A 30 -7.98 -4.59 4.28
CA HIS A 30 -6.83 -4.20 3.49
C HIS A 30 -5.54 -4.11 4.31
N PRO A 31 -5.45 -3.29 5.38
CA PRO A 31 -4.24 -3.26 6.18
C PRO A 31 -3.95 -4.62 6.86
N MET A 32 -4.96 -5.42 7.17
CA MET A 32 -4.75 -6.79 7.64
C MET A 32 -4.10 -7.67 6.55
N GLU A 33 -4.55 -7.58 5.29
CA GLU A 33 -3.93 -8.31 4.18
C GLU A 33 -2.47 -7.86 3.97
N ALA A 34 -2.21 -6.54 4.00
CA ALA A 34 -0.85 -5.99 3.91
C ALA A 34 0.06 -6.52 5.04
N ALA A 35 -0.42 -6.51 6.28
CA ALA A 35 0.34 -7.03 7.42
C ALA A 35 0.64 -8.54 7.32
N VAL A 36 -0.32 -9.34 6.84
CA VAL A 36 -0.08 -10.77 6.58
C VAL A 36 1.01 -10.96 5.53
N ILE A 37 0.99 -10.17 4.44
CA ILE A 37 2.01 -10.23 3.40
C ILE A 37 3.38 -9.85 3.98
N VAL A 38 3.48 -8.75 4.74
CA VAL A 38 4.72 -8.33 5.41
C VAL A 38 5.24 -9.43 6.33
N GLY A 39 4.37 -10.07 7.11
CA GLY A 39 4.72 -11.19 8.00
C GLY A 39 5.26 -12.43 7.27
N THR A 40 5.11 -12.55 5.94
CA THR A 40 5.79 -13.60 5.16
C THR A 40 7.24 -13.28 4.83
N MET A 41 7.66 -12.01 5.02
CA MET A 41 9.00 -11.53 4.69
C MET A 41 9.85 -11.23 5.93
N THR A 42 9.23 -11.08 7.11
CA THR A 42 9.92 -10.70 8.33
C THR A 42 9.18 -11.16 9.59
N GLU A 43 9.93 -11.28 10.69
CA GLU A 43 9.38 -11.47 12.05
C GLU A 43 9.45 -10.17 12.89
N ASP A 44 9.89 -9.05 12.30
CA ASP A 44 9.98 -7.75 12.97
C ASP A 44 8.58 -7.24 13.35
N GLN A 45 8.31 -7.18 14.64
CA GLN A 45 7.02 -6.79 15.19
C GLN A 45 6.69 -5.30 14.94
N ASP A 46 7.71 -4.43 14.89
CA ASP A 46 7.52 -3.00 14.58
C ASP A 46 7.06 -2.84 13.13
N LEU A 47 7.67 -3.59 12.20
CA LEU A 47 7.31 -3.54 10.79
C LEU A 47 5.92 -4.13 10.54
N ILE A 48 5.58 -5.26 11.15
CA ILE A 48 4.25 -5.87 11.02
C ILE A 48 3.18 -4.95 11.61
N ALA A 49 3.44 -4.33 12.78
CA ALA A 49 2.53 -3.35 13.39
C ALA A 49 2.36 -2.10 12.50
N ALA A 50 3.45 -1.59 11.91
CA ALA A 50 3.39 -0.47 10.97
C ALA A 50 2.54 -0.81 9.73
N ALA A 51 2.66 -2.04 9.20
CA ALA A 51 1.82 -2.49 8.08
C ALA A 51 0.32 -2.57 8.44
N VAL A 52 -0.03 -2.92 9.69
CA VAL A 52 -1.40 -2.83 10.19
C VAL A 52 -1.90 -1.38 10.25
N LEU A 53 -0.99 -0.43 10.54
CA LEU A 53 -1.32 0.97 10.84
C LEU A 53 -1.12 1.91 9.65
N HIS A 54 -0.64 1.45 8.48
CA HIS A 54 -0.16 2.31 7.40
C HIS A 54 -1.20 3.33 6.90
N ASP A 55 -2.46 2.95 6.85
CA ASP A 55 -3.54 3.79 6.34
C ASP A 55 -4.27 4.63 7.41
N VAL A 56 -4.00 4.43 8.73
CA VAL A 56 -4.78 5.11 9.78
C VAL A 56 -4.54 6.62 9.80
N VAL A 57 -3.34 7.08 9.43
CA VAL A 57 -3.01 8.51 9.36
C VAL A 57 -3.64 9.16 8.12
N GLU A 58 -3.74 8.42 7.01
CA GLU A 58 -4.29 8.95 5.77
C GLU A 58 -5.81 8.94 5.71
N ASP A 59 -6.45 7.90 6.24
CA ASP A 59 -7.87 7.63 6.01
C ASP A 59 -8.72 7.73 7.28
N ALA A 60 -8.11 7.77 8.47
CA ALA A 60 -8.80 8.02 9.75
C ALA A 60 -8.22 9.29 10.41
N GLU A 61 -8.92 9.89 11.34
CA GLU A 61 -8.48 11.10 12.06
C GLU A 61 -7.43 10.80 13.13
N VAL A 62 -6.34 10.11 12.73
CA VAL A 62 -5.22 9.72 13.59
C VAL A 62 -4.00 10.55 13.22
N SER A 63 -3.36 11.18 14.23
CA SER A 63 -2.12 11.91 13.98
C SER A 63 -0.89 10.99 14.02
N ILE A 64 0.15 11.37 13.28
CA ILE A 64 1.43 10.65 13.33
C ILE A 64 2.08 10.69 14.73
N SER A 65 1.78 11.73 15.52
CA SER A 65 2.23 11.84 16.92
C SER A 65 1.57 10.81 17.81
N GLU A 66 0.28 10.52 17.59
CA GLU A 66 -0.43 9.46 18.32
C GLU A 66 0.14 8.07 18.03
N ILE A 67 0.57 7.84 16.79
CA ILE A 67 1.28 6.59 16.43
C ILE A 67 2.58 6.47 17.22
N GLU A 68 3.37 7.55 17.31
CA GLU A 68 4.63 7.54 18.08
C GLU A 68 4.40 7.28 19.58
N GLU A 69 3.43 7.96 20.17
CA GLU A 69 3.11 7.82 21.61
C GLU A 69 2.67 6.41 21.99
N ARG A 70 1.93 5.74 21.10
CA ARG A 70 1.36 4.40 21.38
C ARG A 70 2.25 3.25 20.95
N PHE A 71 2.90 3.37 19.80
CA PHE A 71 3.60 2.27 19.13
C PHE A 71 5.11 2.50 19.01
N GLY A 72 5.59 3.68 19.43
CA GLY A 72 7.01 4.00 19.43
C GLY A 72 7.52 4.59 18.11
N LYS A 73 8.76 5.09 18.21
CA LYS A 73 9.41 5.86 17.16
C LYS A 73 9.57 5.06 15.85
N ARG A 74 9.95 3.78 15.94
CA ARG A 74 10.20 2.93 14.77
C ARG A 74 8.92 2.70 13.95
N VAL A 75 7.81 2.36 14.61
CA VAL A 75 6.50 2.20 13.95
C VAL A 75 6.07 3.52 13.30
N ARG A 76 6.24 4.64 13.99
CA ARG A 76 5.91 5.97 13.46
C ARG A 76 6.74 6.31 12.21
N GLU A 77 8.05 6.03 12.19
CA GLU A 77 8.91 6.28 11.04
C GLU A 77 8.46 5.45 9.82
N LEU A 78 8.14 4.19 10.04
CA LEU A 78 7.64 3.30 8.98
C LEU A 78 6.29 3.77 8.44
N VAL A 79 5.32 4.09 9.30
CA VAL A 79 4.01 4.61 8.86
C VAL A 79 4.18 5.92 8.09
N ALA A 80 5.03 6.84 8.59
CA ALA A 80 5.27 8.11 7.91
C ALA A 80 5.91 7.95 6.53
N SER A 81 6.72 6.89 6.32
CA SER A 81 7.38 6.64 5.02
C SER A 81 6.40 6.27 3.89
N GLU A 82 5.19 5.86 4.22
CA GLU A 82 4.15 5.51 3.24
C GLU A 82 3.01 6.54 3.20
N THR A 83 2.92 7.42 4.20
CA THR A 83 1.88 8.45 4.28
C THR A 83 2.04 9.48 3.16
N GLU A 84 1.01 9.61 2.33
CA GLU A 84 0.98 10.52 1.17
C GLU A 84 0.28 11.83 1.52
N ASP A 85 0.84 12.97 1.10
CA ASP A 85 0.11 14.25 1.12
C ASP A 85 -0.99 14.24 0.06
N LYS A 86 -2.22 14.00 0.49
CA LYS A 86 -3.39 13.89 -0.40
C LYS A 86 -3.76 15.18 -1.11
N ARG A 87 -3.20 16.34 -0.71
CA ARG A 87 -3.54 17.66 -1.28
C ARG A 87 -5.05 17.85 -1.36
N ALA A 88 -5.70 17.73 -0.19
CA ALA A 88 -7.15 17.67 -0.07
C ALA A 88 -7.90 18.87 -0.67
N ASP A 89 -7.21 20.01 -0.86
CA ASP A 89 -7.75 21.22 -1.46
C ASP A 89 -7.87 21.14 -3.00
N LEU A 90 -7.34 20.10 -3.64
CA LEU A 90 -7.31 19.93 -5.09
C LEU A 90 -8.04 18.66 -5.52
N PRO A 91 -8.61 18.60 -6.74
CA PRO A 91 -9.22 17.38 -7.24
C PRO A 91 -8.22 16.22 -7.26
N PRO A 92 -8.56 15.04 -6.71
CA PRO A 92 -7.64 13.90 -6.63
C PRO A 92 -7.08 13.43 -7.98
N ALA A 93 -7.84 13.60 -9.07
CA ALA A 93 -7.39 13.23 -10.42
C ALA A 93 -6.25 14.16 -10.90
N ASP A 94 -6.32 15.44 -10.61
CA ASP A 94 -5.36 16.45 -11.07
C ASP A 94 -4.01 16.34 -10.34
N THR A 95 -4.03 15.81 -9.13
CA THR A 95 -2.83 15.66 -8.29
C THR A 95 -2.26 14.23 -8.31
N TRP A 96 -2.95 13.28 -8.94
CA TRP A 96 -2.58 11.87 -8.87
C TRP A 96 -1.15 11.61 -9.32
N ARG A 97 -0.75 12.12 -10.50
CA ARG A 97 0.57 11.88 -11.08
C ARG A 97 1.68 12.42 -10.19
N ILE A 98 1.57 13.68 -9.77
CA ILE A 98 2.61 14.32 -8.95
C ILE A 98 2.76 13.63 -7.58
N ARG A 99 1.64 13.23 -6.94
CA ARG A 99 1.67 12.49 -5.68
C ARG A 99 2.39 11.14 -5.84
N LYS A 100 2.10 10.40 -6.94
CA LYS A 100 2.76 9.12 -7.20
C LYS A 100 4.24 9.28 -7.53
N GLU A 101 4.64 10.33 -8.22
CA GLU A 101 6.07 10.64 -8.46
C GLU A 101 6.80 10.97 -7.15
N GLU A 102 6.19 11.74 -6.25
CA GLU A 102 6.75 12.05 -4.94
C GLU A 102 6.90 10.78 -4.08
N SER A 103 5.87 9.94 -4.03
CA SER A 103 5.90 8.68 -3.31
C SER A 103 6.98 7.72 -3.86
N LEU A 104 7.09 7.57 -5.18
CA LEU A 104 8.12 6.74 -5.79
C LEU A 104 9.52 7.27 -5.54
N ARG A 105 9.70 8.60 -5.51
CA ARG A 105 10.99 9.21 -5.17
C ARG A 105 11.36 8.92 -3.72
N ALA A 106 10.42 9.08 -2.79
CA ALA A 106 10.67 8.76 -1.38
C ALA A 106 11.04 7.27 -1.19
N LEU A 107 10.39 6.37 -1.92
CA LEU A 107 10.74 4.95 -1.93
C LEU A 107 12.15 4.71 -2.52
N GLN A 108 12.49 5.36 -3.62
CA GLN A 108 13.79 5.25 -4.28
C GLN A 108 14.95 5.75 -3.39
N ASP A 109 14.71 6.82 -2.64
CA ASP A 109 15.69 7.44 -1.76
C ASP A 109 15.88 6.68 -0.44
N SER A 110 15.04 5.66 -0.17
CA SER A 110 15.11 4.86 1.04
C SER A 110 16.10 3.70 0.91
N ASP A 111 17.08 3.65 1.80
CA ASP A 111 17.99 2.50 1.96
C ASP A 111 17.43 1.43 2.91
N ASP A 112 16.34 1.72 3.61
CA ASP A 112 15.75 0.84 4.62
C ASP A 112 14.92 -0.27 3.97
N ILE A 113 15.39 -1.51 4.11
CA ILE A 113 14.69 -2.68 3.56
C ILE A 113 13.29 -2.86 4.18
N ALA A 114 13.06 -2.42 5.40
CA ALA A 114 11.75 -2.48 6.05
C ALA A 114 10.73 -1.58 5.34
N VAL A 115 11.14 -0.42 4.85
CA VAL A 115 10.29 0.46 4.02
C VAL A 115 9.90 -0.25 2.73
N LEU A 116 10.85 -0.93 2.07
CA LEU A 116 10.55 -1.68 0.84
C LEU A 116 9.55 -2.82 1.10
N MET A 117 9.74 -3.56 2.21
CA MET A 117 8.81 -4.65 2.60
C MET A 117 7.41 -4.13 2.90
N MET A 118 7.30 -2.98 3.58
CA MET A 118 6.02 -2.35 3.90
C MET A 118 5.29 -1.92 2.63
N TRP A 119 5.98 -1.21 1.73
CA TRP A 119 5.44 -0.82 0.43
C TRP A 119 4.99 -2.01 -0.40
N LEU A 120 5.81 -3.07 -0.46
CA LEU A 120 5.45 -4.29 -1.18
C LEU A 120 4.20 -4.94 -0.59
N GLY A 121 4.07 -4.97 0.73
CA GLY A 121 2.91 -5.51 1.43
C GLY A 121 1.60 -4.81 1.04
N ASP A 122 1.57 -3.47 1.13
CA ASP A 122 0.39 -2.68 0.73
C ASP A 122 0.11 -2.85 -0.77
N LYS A 123 1.13 -2.69 -1.61
CA LYS A 123 0.91 -2.69 -3.06
C LYS A 123 0.57 -4.08 -3.59
N LEU A 124 1.03 -5.17 -2.96
CA LEU A 124 0.57 -6.51 -3.28
C LEU A 124 -0.89 -6.73 -2.85
N ALA A 125 -1.30 -6.27 -1.68
CA ALA A 125 -2.71 -6.31 -1.27
C ALA A 125 -3.61 -5.54 -2.26
N ASN A 126 -3.14 -4.38 -2.72
CA ASN A 126 -3.82 -3.61 -3.77
C ASN A 126 -3.85 -4.35 -5.11
N MET A 127 -2.75 -4.97 -5.56
CA MET A 127 -2.70 -5.73 -6.82
C MET A 127 -3.62 -6.97 -6.79
N ARG A 128 -3.70 -7.68 -5.67
CA ARG A 128 -4.66 -8.77 -5.50
C ARG A 128 -6.09 -8.30 -5.66
N SER A 129 -6.41 -7.13 -5.09
CA SER A 129 -7.74 -6.52 -5.24
C SER A 129 -8.02 -6.09 -6.67
N LEU A 130 -7.06 -5.44 -7.34
CA LEU A 130 -7.13 -5.05 -8.74
C LEU A 130 -7.35 -6.24 -9.66
N TYR A 131 -6.56 -7.30 -9.48
CA TYR A 131 -6.68 -8.51 -10.29
C TYR A 131 -8.04 -9.19 -10.15
N ARG A 132 -8.58 -9.26 -8.92
CA ARG A 132 -9.95 -9.79 -8.70
C ARG A 132 -11.00 -9.02 -9.50
N ILE A 133 -10.91 -7.68 -9.51
CA ILE A 133 -11.84 -6.83 -10.27
C ILE A 133 -11.60 -7.00 -11.77
N PHE A 134 -10.34 -6.99 -12.21
CA PHE A 134 -9.96 -7.15 -13.62
C PHE A 134 -10.47 -8.46 -14.21
N LYS A 135 -10.41 -9.55 -13.47
CA LYS A 135 -10.95 -10.86 -13.89
C LYS A 135 -12.45 -10.84 -14.20
N VAL A 136 -13.21 -9.95 -13.59
CA VAL A 136 -14.66 -9.84 -13.75
C VAL A 136 -15.05 -8.79 -14.79
N GLU A 137 -14.37 -7.63 -14.77
CA GLU A 137 -14.78 -6.43 -15.50
C GLU A 137 -13.86 -6.08 -16.67
N GLY A 138 -12.68 -6.69 -16.76
CA GLY A 138 -11.67 -6.30 -17.73
C GLY A 138 -11.33 -4.81 -17.63
N ASP A 139 -11.05 -4.19 -18.76
CA ASP A 139 -10.64 -2.78 -18.82
C ASP A 139 -11.72 -1.78 -18.36
N ALA A 140 -12.98 -2.19 -18.28
CA ALA A 140 -14.06 -1.34 -17.78
C ALA A 140 -13.84 -0.91 -16.31
N MET A 141 -13.07 -1.68 -15.56
CA MET A 141 -12.74 -1.37 -14.16
C MET A 141 -12.06 -0.02 -13.99
N TRP A 142 -11.28 0.46 -14.99
CA TRP A 142 -10.49 1.70 -14.86
C TRP A 142 -11.37 2.93 -14.66
N GLN A 143 -12.63 2.90 -15.08
CA GLN A 143 -13.59 3.99 -14.88
C GLN A 143 -13.93 4.24 -13.39
N ARG A 144 -13.60 3.31 -12.50
CA ARG A 144 -13.83 3.43 -11.04
C ARG A 144 -12.71 4.18 -10.31
N PHE A 145 -11.60 4.50 -11.02
CA PHE A 145 -10.42 5.10 -10.42
C PHE A 145 -10.34 6.61 -10.70
N ASN A 146 -9.67 7.36 -9.82
CA ASN A 146 -9.38 8.77 -10.07
C ASN A 146 -8.47 8.93 -11.31
N GLN A 147 -7.44 8.05 -11.43
CA GLN A 147 -6.68 7.91 -12.66
C GLN A 147 -7.28 6.77 -13.49
N LYS A 148 -7.87 7.13 -14.63
CA LYS A 148 -8.56 6.19 -15.53
C LYS A 148 -7.67 5.64 -16.64
N ASP A 149 -6.53 6.29 -16.87
CA ASP A 149 -5.57 5.84 -17.88
C ASP A 149 -4.79 4.62 -17.33
N MET A 150 -5.01 3.48 -17.99
CA MET A 150 -4.33 2.23 -17.67
C MET A 150 -2.81 2.36 -17.81
N THR A 151 -2.30 3.17 -18.74
CA THR A 151 -0.87 3.36 -18.95
C THR A 151 -0.21 4.04 -17.73
N GLU A 152 -0.89 5.04 -17.16
CA GLU A 152 -0.45 5.71 -15.94
C GLU A 152 -0.47 4.76 -14.72
N GLN A 153 -1.53 3.95 -14.62
CA GLN A 153 -1.60 2.92 -13.58
C GLN A 153 -0.46 1.89 -13.74
N ALA A 154 -0.25 1.39 -14.96
CA ALA A 154 0.82 0.45 -15.27
C ALA A 154 2.20 1.03 -14.93
N TRP A 155 2.46 2.29 -15.31
CA TRP A 155 3.70 2.99 -14.96
C TRP A 155 3.94 2.97 -13.44
N TYR A 156 2.93 3.29 -12.65
CA TYR A 156 3.06 3.34 -11.20
C TYR A 156 3.38 1.97 -10.60
N TYR A 157 2.58 0.94 -10.92
CA TYR A 157 2.77 -0.40 -10.34
C TYR A 157 4.07 -1.07 -10.82
N ARG A 158 4.45 -0.87 -12.07
CA ARG A 158 5.74 -1.35 -12.61
C ARG A 158 6.94 -0.65 -11.97
N SER A 159 6.82 0.65 -11.70
CA SER A 159 7.87 1.39 -10.98
C SER A 159 8.11 0.83 -9.58
N ILE A 160 7.05 0.46 -8.87
CA ILE A 160 7.18 -0.19 -7.56
C ILE A 160 7.89 -1.55 -7.69
N ALA A 161 7.55 -2.38 -8.69
CA ALA A 161 8.25 -3.65 -8.92
C ALA A 161 9.77 -3.44 -9.09
N ARG A 162 10.18 -2.43 -9.87
CA ARG A 162 11.59 -2.08 -10.04
C ARG A 162 12.25 -1.59 -8.76
N LEU A 163 11.60 -0.68 -8.02
CA LEU A 163 12.15 -0.10 -6.80
C LEU A 163 12.24 -1.11 -5.65
N THR A 164 11.39 -2.14 -5.66
CA THR A 164 11.41 -3.22 -4.66
C THR A 164 12.14 -4.48 -5.13
N GLU A 165 12.91 -4.41 -6.23
CA GLU A 165 13.63 -5.57 -6.81
C GLU A 165 14.62 -6.23 -5.84
N ARG A 166 15.12 -5.50 -4.84
CA ARG A 166 15.92 -6.06 -3.74
C ARG A 166 15.18 -7.16 -2.93
N LEU A 167 13.85 -7.29 -3.11
CA LEU A 167 12.99 -8.31 -2.50
C LEU A 167 12.65 -9.44 -3.48
N SER A 168 13.32 -9.53 -4.64
CA SER A 168 12.97 -10.45 -5.75
C SER A 168 13.06 -11.93 -5.42
N ASP A 169 13.72 -12.30 -4.34
CA ASP A 169 13.80 -13.66 -3.80
C ASP A 169 12.60 -14.04 -2.91
N THR A 170 11.74 -13.06 -2.57
CA THR A 170 10.54 -13.30 -1.76
C THR A 170 9.35 -13.74 -2.60
N SER A 171 8.50 -14.61 -2.03
CA SER A 171 7.24 -15.01 -2.67
C SER A 171 6.31 -13.81 -2.90
N ALA A 172 6.34 -12.82 -2.02
CA ALA A 172 5.53 -11.60 -2.13
C ALA A 172 5.90 -10.79 -3.39
N TRP A 173 7.19 -10.60 -3.67
CA TRP A 173 7.62 -9.86 -4.86
C TRP A 173 7.31 -10.64 -6.16
N LEU A 174 7.53 -11.95 -6.17
CA LEU A 174 7.21 -12.79 -7.31
C LEU A 174 5.71 -12.76 -7.64
N GLU A 175 4.86 -12.82 -6.63
CA GLU A 175 3.40 -12.69 -6.80
C GLU A 175 3.04 -11.30 -7.31
N TYR A 176 3.61 -10.22 -6.71
CA TYR A 176 3.38 -8.84 -7.13
C TYR A 176 3.69 -8.63 -8.61
N LYS A 177 4.88 -9.07 -9.05
CA LYS A 177 5.29 -8.99 -10.45
C LYS A 177 4.34 -9.75 -11.36
N THR A 178 3.99 -10.99 -10.98
CA THR A 178 3.07 -11.83 -11.76
C THR A 178 1.71 -11.16 -11.93
N LEU A 179 1.12 -10.63 -10.85
CA LEU A 179 -0.17 -9.97 -10.90
C LEU A 179 -0.11 -8.67 -11.72
N THR A 180 0.99 -7.93 -11.63
CA THR A 180 1.21 -6.71 -12.44
C THR A 180 1.23 -7.06 -13.93
N GLU A 181 1.93 -8.13 -14.32
CA GLU A 181 1.95 -8.60 -15.71
C GLU A 181 0.57 -9.13 -16.18
N LEU A 182 -0.19 -9.77 -15.31
CA LEU A 182 -1.52 -10.28 -15.64
C LEU A 182 -2.55 -9.16 -15.85
N VAL A 183 -2.41 -8.04 -15.15
CA VAL A 183 -3.33 -6.89 -15.25
C VAL A 183 -2.93 -5.93 -16.37
N PHE A 184 -1.62 -5.64 -16.51
CA PHE A 184 -1.12 -4.58 -17.41
C PHE A 184 -0.40 -5.11 -18.66
N GLY A 185 -0.26 -6.43 -18.80
CA GLY A 185 0.59 -7.05 -19.82
C GLY A 185 2.07 -7.05 -19.45
N LYS A 186 2.85 -7.83 -20.16
CA LYS A 186 4.33 -7.84 -19.99
C LYS A 186 4.92 -6.52 -20.49
N GLU A 187 5.95 -6.02 -19.82
CA GLU A 187 6.79 -4.97 -20.38
C GLU A 187 7.51 -5.56 -21.60
N ASN A 188 7.43 -4.87 -22.74
CA ASN A 188 8.30 -5.20 -23.87
C ASN A 188 9.74 -4.87 -23.45
N GLU A 189 10.59 -5.86 -23.39
CA GLU A 189 12.04 -5.66 -23.24
C GLU A 189 12.50 -4.85 -24.46
N SER A 190 12.83 -3.59 -24.24
CA SER A 190 13.35 -2.67 -25.27
C SER A 190 14.86 -2.66 -25.23
#